data_2f7dd7e3bf90dcc9506373f0ae8a2cbc
#
_entry.id   2f7dd7e3bf90dcc9506373f0ae8a2cbc
#
_cell.length_a   1.000
_cell.length_b   1.000
_cell.length_c   1.000
_cell.angle_alpha   90.00
_cell.angle_beta   90.00
_cell.angle_gamma   90.00
#
_symmetry.space_group_name_H-M   'P 1'
#
loop_
_entity.id
_entity.type
_entity.pdbx_description
1 polymer ?
#
loop_
_entity_poly.entity_id
_entity_poly.type
_entity_poly.pdbx_seq_one_letter_code
_entity_poly.pdbx_strand_id
1 'polypeptide(L)'
;MEGHSLISSDILASYAADAALEIDGVARLVEGTRPRHHGVRITNADGVIAVELHLGVDWGVNIPATGAAVQTRVAEYLERMADLTASSVDVVVDDIGPPPEGA
;
A
#
# COMPACT_ATOMS: atom_id res chain seq x y z
N MET A 1 -14.47 24.55 -4.25
CA MET A 1 -13.98 23.80 -4.14
C MET A 1 -13.95 22.94 -4.70
N GLU A 2 -13.89 22.80 -5.11
CA GLU A 2 -13.92 21.92 -5.59
C GLU A 2 -14.03 20.69 -5.02
N GLY A 3 -14.95 19.89 -4.95
CA GLY A 3 -15.36 18.79 -4.15
C GLY A 3 -14.60 17.54 -4.28
N HIS A 4 -13.74 17.51 -5.23
CA HIS A 4 -12.94 16.35 -5.44
C HIS A 4 -12.06 16.01 -4.26
N SER A 5 -11.82 16.95 -3.40
CA SER A 5 -10.95 16.72 -2.26
C SER A 5 -11.63 16.02 -1.12
N LEU A 6 -12.85 15.53 -1.33
CA LEU A 6 -13.62 14.99 -0.24
C LEU A 6 -13.46 13.48 0.00
N ILE A 7 -12.61 12.82 -0.78
CA ILE A 7 -12.33 11.41 -0.54
C ILE A 7 -11.47 11.30 0.72
N SER A 8 -11.95 10.55 1.68
CA SER A 8 -11.25 10.45 2.96
C SER A 8 -9.98 9.63 2.84
N SER A 9 -9.05 9.89 3.76
CA SER A 9 -7.82 9.11 3.83
C SER A 9 -8.10 7.64 4.07
N ASP A 10 -9.15 7.35 4.83
CA ASP A 10 -9.51 5.96 5.11
C ASP A 10 -9.92 5.24 3.83
N ILE A 11 -10.69 5.89 2.97
CA ILE A 11 -11.10 5.29 1.71
C ILE A 11 -9.90 5.11 0.79
N LEU A 12 -9.03 6.11 0.71
CA LEU A 12 -7.83 5.99 -0.11
C LEU A 12 -6.92 4.88 0.39
N ALA A 13 -6.79 4.74 1.70
CA ALA A 13 -5.99 3.67 2.27
C ALA A 13 -6.59 2.31 1.93
N SER A 14 -7.92 2.20 1.94
CA SER A 14 -8.60 0.97 1.57
C SER A 14 -8.30 0.60 0.12
N TYR A 15 -8.34 1.57 -0.79
CA TYR A 15 -8.00 1.33 -2.19
C TYR A 15 -6.55 0.84 -2.33
N ALA A 16 -5.63 1.50 -1.62
CA ALA A 16 -4.23 1.12 -1.69
C ALA A 16 -4.02 -0.29 -1.14
N ALA A 17 -4.69 -0.62 -0.04
CA ALA A 17 -4.59 -1.95 0.55
C ALA A 17 -5.11 -3.02 -0.41
N ASP A 18 -6.26 -2.76 -1.03
CA ASP A 18 -6.83 -3.70 -1.98
C ASP A 18 -5.89 -3.95 -3.15
N ALA A 19 -5.29 -2.88 -3.66
CA ALA A 19 -4.36 -3.00 -4.78
C ALA A 19 -3.13 -3.83 -4.38
N ALA A 20 -2.59 -3.58 -3.20
CA ALA A 20 -1.41 -4.31 -2.74
C ALA A 20 -1.71 -5.80 -2.59
N LEU A 21 -2.90 -6.12 -2.10
CA LEU A 21 -3.27 -7.52 -1.89
C LEU A 21 -3.46 -8.29 -3.19
N GLU A 22 -3.57 -7.60 -4.32
CA GLU A 22 -3.65 -8.28 -5.62
C GLU A 22 -2.30 -8.82 -6.09
N ILE A 23 -1.20 -8.36 -5.48
CA ILE A 23 0.14 -8.74 -5.92
C ILE A 23 0.52 -10.08 -5.27
N ASP A 24 0.94 -11.02 -6.10
CA ASP A 24 1.41 -12.32 -5.61
C ASP A 24 2.57 -12.12 -4.66
N GLY A 25 2.53 -12.82 -3.55
CA GLY A 25 3.57 -12.71 -2.53
C GLY A 25 3.21 -11.79 -1.39
N VAL A 26 2.22 -10.92 -1.56
CA VAL A 26 1.74 -10.08 -0.47
C VAL A 26 0.71 -10.87 0.32
N ALA A 27 1.05 -11.20 1.56
CA ALA A 27 0.17 -12.00 2.41
C ALA A 27 -0.88 -11.13 3.11
N ARG A 28 -0.47 -9.94 3.53
CA ARG A 28 -1.37 -9.06 4.26
C ARG A 28 -0.75 -7.67 4.40
N LEU A 29 -1.57 -6.73 4.84
CA LEU A 29 -1.10 -5.43 5.29
C LEU A 29 -0.89 -5.53 6.80
N VAL A 30 0.12 -4.83 7.32
CA VAL A 30 0.49 -4.89 8.73
C VAL A 30 0.15 -3.56 9.38
N GLU A 31 -0.74 -3.61 10.37
CA GLU A 31 -1.07 -2.43 11.12
C GLU A 31 -0.04 -2.23 12.22
N GLY A 32 0.23 -0.99 12.55
CA GLY A 32 1.22 -0.67 13.56
C GLY A 32 0.65 0.21 14.63
N THR A 33 1.56 0.76 15.44
CA THR A 33 1.17 1.61 16.55
C THR A 33 0.89 3.05 16.11
N ARG A 34 1.35 3.42 14.92
CA ARG A 34 1.09 4.76 14.39
C ARG A 34 -0.27 4.78 13.71
N PRO A 35 -0.90 5.95 13.64
CA PRO A 35 -2.18 6.04 12.92
C PRO A 35 -2.01 5.64 11.47
N ARG A 36 -2.61 4.54 11.11
CA ARG A 36 -2.66 4.03 9.75
C ARG A 36 -4.00 3.35 9.59
N HIS A 37 -4.51 3.36 8.38
CA HIS A 37 -5.75 2.67 8.06
C HIS A 37 -5.38 1.46 7.22
N HIS A 38 -5.74 0.28 7.66
CA HIS A 38 -5.51 -0.96 6.91
C HIS A 38 -4.03 -1.19 6.61
N GLY A 39 -3.12 -0.73 7.49
CA GLY A 39 -1.69 -0.87 7.25
C GLY A 39 -1.14 0.16 6.27
N VAL A 40 -1.92 1.18 5.93
CA VAL A 40 -1.55 2.20 4.95
C VAL A 40 -1.67 3.57 5.56
N ARG A 41 -0.69 4.41 5.30
CA ARG A 41 -0.75 5.81 5.72
C ARG A 41 -0.73 6.69 4.47
N ILE A 42 -1.70 7.58 4.40
CA ILE A 42 -1.81 8.55 3.31
C ILE A 42 -1.54 9.94 3.90
N THR A 43 -0.62 10.67 3.29
CA THR A 43 -0.40 12.06 3.67
C THR A 43 -0.62 12.93 2.47
N ASN A 44 -1.18 14.11 2.73
CA ASN A 44 -1.43 15.10 1.68
C ASN A 44 -0.92 16.44 2.20
N ALA A 45 0.14 16.91 1.60
CA ALA A 45 0.72 18.20 1.96
C ALA A 45 0.74 19.07 0.69
N ASP A 46 -0.15 20.02 0.66
CA ASP A 46 -0.26 20.97 -0.47
C ASP A 46 -0.41 20.24 -1.82
N GLY A 47 -1.24 19.22 -1.83
CA GLY A 47 -1.48 18.47 -3.06
C GLY A 47 -0.45 17.39 -3.36
N VAL A 48 0.57 17.28 -2.53
CA VAL A 48 1.56 16.21 -2.68
C VAL A 48 1.07 15.01 -1.89
N ILE A 49 0.77 13.94 -2.60
CA ILE A 49 0.20 12.75 -1.98
C ILE A 49 1.29 11.71 -1.81
N ALA A 50 1.52 11.28 -0.59
CA ALA A 50 2.47 10.23 -0.29
C ALA A 50 1.73 9.06 0.35
N VAL A 51 2.05 7.86 -0.10
CA VAL A 51 1.43 6.63 0.37
C VAL A 51 2.51 5.76 0.97
N GLU A 52 2.27 5.27 2.17
CA GLU A 52 3.20 4.36 2.83
C GLU A 52 2.44 3.09 3.19
N LEU A 53 2.93 1.95 2.72
CA LEU A 53 2.29 0.66 2.98
C LEU A 53 3.24 -0.24 3.77
N HIS A 54 2.68 -0.94 4.73
CA HIS A 54 3.41 -1.91 5.53
C HIS A 54 2.87 -3.30 5.22
N LEU A 55 3.73 -4.17 4.74
CA LEU A 55 3.33 -5.47 4.21
C LEU A 55 3.90 -6.62 5.00
N GLY A 56 3.11 -7.68 5.08
CA GLY A 56 3.64 -8.99 5.36
C GLY A 56 3.69 -9.75 4.05
N VAL A 57 4.81 -10.40 3.78
CA VAL A 57 5.01 -11.12 2.52
C VAL A 57 5.26 -12.59 2.79
N ASP A 58 5.05 -13.41 1.78
CA ASP A 58 5.29 -14.84 1.89
C ASP A 58 6.78 -15.15 1.89
N TRP A 59 7.14 -16.25 2.52
CA TRP A 59 8.52 -16.73 2.50
C TRP A 59 8.95 -16.99 1.07
N GLY A 60 10.16 -16.56 0.75
CA GLY A 60 10.77 -16.89 -0.54
C GLY A 60 10.47 -15.93 -1.66
N VAL A 61 9.65 -14.90 -1.42
CA VAL A 61 9.39 -13.93 -2.48
C VAL A 61 10.62 -13.08 -2.74
N ASN A 62 10.72 -12.58 -3.96
CA ASN A 62 11.73 -11.58 -4.29
C ASN A 62 11.20 -10.23 -3.79
N ILE A 63 11.72 -9.80 -2.64
CA ILE A 63 11.17 -8.62 -1.96
C ILE A 63 11.27 -7.36 -2.82
N PRO A 64 12.43 -7.05 -3.45
CA PRO A 64 12.47 -5.87 -4.31
C PRO A 64 11.48 -5.92 -5.47
N ALA A 65 11.34 -7.08 -6.10
CA ALA A 65 10.41 -7.20 -7.21
C ALA A 65 8.96 -7.08 -6.75
N THR A 66 8.64 -7.72 -5.62
CA THR A 66 7.29 -7.63 -5.04
C THR A 66 6.97 -6.19 -4.66
N GLY A 67 7.91 -5.51 -4.01
CA GLY A 67 7.73 -4.12 -3.63
C GLY A 67 7.50 -3.21 -4.83
N ALA A 68 8.27 -3.42 -5.89
CA ALA A 68 8.10 -2.62 -7.10
C ALA A 68 6.73 -2.86 -7.74
N ALA A 69 6.27 -4.11 -7.74
CA ALA A 69 4.95 -4.43 -8.27
C ALA A 69 3.85 -3.76 -7.46
N VAL A 70 3.99 -3.75 -6.13
CA VAL A 70 3.03 -3.07 -5.26
C VAL A 70 3.00 -1.58 -5.55
N GLN A 71 4.17 -0.96 -5.69
CA GLN A 71 4.25 0.47 -5.97
C GLN A 71 3.49 0.82 -7.24
N THR A 72 3.74 0.07 -8.30
CA THR A 72 3.09 0.32 -9.59
C THR A 72 1.58 0.11 -9.48
N ARG A 73 1.18 -0.99 -8.86
CA ARG A 73 -0.23 -1.33 -8.77
C ARG A 73 -1.02 -0.31 -7.95
N VAL A 74 -0.45 0.11 -6.82
CA VAL A 74 -1.11 1.08 -5.96
C VAL A 74 -1.27 2.41 -6.69
N ALA A 75 -0.22 2.86 -7.37
CA ALA A 75 -0.28 4.12 -8.10
C ALA A 75 -1.36 4.08 -9.18
N GLU A 76 -1.41 2.98 -9.94
CA GLU A 76 -2.42 2.83 -10.99
C GLU A 76 -3.83 2.78 -10.43
N TYR A 77 -3.99 2.07 -9.33
CA TYR A 77 -5.30 1.90 -8.73
C TYR A 77 -5.86 3.23 -8.21
N LEU A 78 -5.00 4.01 -7.54
CA LEU A 78 -5.43 5.31 -7.03
C LEU A 78 -5.78 6.26 -8.16
N GLU A 79 -5.04 6.20 -9.27
CA GLU A 79 -5.37 7.02 -10.44
C GLU A 79 -6.73 6.64 -10.99
N ARG A 80 -6.99 5.34 -11.11
CA ARG A 80 -8.21 4.86 -11.71
C ARG A 80 -9.42 5.07 -10.80
N MET A 81 -9.26 4.78 -9.52
CA MET A 81 -10.39 4.78 -8.60
C MET A 81 -10.67 6.14 -8.00
N ALA A 82 -9.66 6.97 -7.85
CA ALA A 82 -9.79 8.24 -7.16
C ALA A 82 -9.31 9.44 -7.97
N ASP A 83 -8.85 9.20 -9.19
CA ASP A 83 -8.32 10.26 -10.05
C ASP A 83 -7.21 11.02 -9.32
N LEU A 84 -6.33 10.29 -8.68
CA LEU A 84 -5.34 10.85 -7.78
C LEU A 84 -3.95 10.32 -8.14
N THR A 85 -3.02 11.25 -8.34
CA THR A 85 -1.64 10.88 -8.65
C THR A 85 -0.81 10.90 -7.37
N ALA A 86 -0.28 9.75 -6.99
CA ALA A 86 0.59 9.68 -5.83
C ALA A 86 1.98 10.16 -6.20
N SER A 87 2.53 11.04 -5.39
CA SER A 87 3.90 11.53 -5.61
C SER A 87 4.92 10.50 -5.20
N SER A 88 4.59 9.68 -4.21
CA SER A 88 5.45 8.59 -3.79
C SER A 88 4.61 7.46 -3.24
N VAL A 89 5.09 6.24 -3.43
CA VAL A 89 4.50 5.05 -2.83
C VAL A 89 5.65 4.30 -2.18
N ASP A 90 5.70 4.34 -0.87
CA ASP A 90 6.76 3.68 -0.10
C ASP A 90 6.24 2.36 0.44
N VAL A 91 6.99 1.31 0.21
CA VAL A 91 6.62 -0.02 0.64
C VAL A 91 7.61 -0.47 1.70
N VAL A 92 7.09 -0.82 2.87
CA VAL A 92 7.90 -1.33 3.98
C VAL A 92 7.47 -2.76 4.24
N VAL A 93 8.41 -3.68 4.23
CA VAL A 93 8.12 -5.07 4.54
C VAL A 93 8.43 -5.29 6.02
N ASP A 94 7.39 -5.40 6.81
CA ASP A 94 7.50 -5.52 8.26
C ASP A 94 7.56 -6.97 8.70
N ASP A 95 7.10 -7.89 7.86
CA ASP A 95 6.96 -9.27 8.29
C ASP A 95 7.11 -10.20 7.09
N ILE A 96 7.80 -11.30 7.32
CA ILE A 96 7.96 -12.34 6.30
C ILE A 96 7.40 -13.61 6.91
N GLY A 97 6.57 -14.29 6.14
CA GLY A 97 5.96 -15.52 6.60
C GLY A 97 6.99 -16.57 6.95
N PRO A 98 6.61 -17.57 7.73
CA PRO A 98 7.56 -18.61 8.13
C PRO A 98 7.98 -19.45 6.92
N PRO A 99 9.19 -20.02 6.97
CA PRO A 99 9.58 -20.93 5.90
C PRO A 99 8.65 -22.13 5.86
N PRO A 100 8.54 -22.78 4.69
CA PRO A 100 7.70 -23.98 4.62
C PRO A 100 8.22 -25.04 5.56
N GLU A 101 7.28 -25.86 6.02
CA GLU A 101 7.59 -26.94 6.90
C GLU A 101 8.56 -27.90 6.24
N GLY A 102 9.57 -28.32 6.98
CA GLY A 102 10.54 -29.25 6.45
C GLY A 102 11.68 -28.58 5.67
N ALA A 103 11.67 -27.27 5.58
CA ALA A 103 12.73 -26.55 4.87
C ALA A 103 13.96 -26.33 5.73
#